data_66ef4ef69cfde54e4e2e114a3996cc09
#
_entry.id   66ef4ef69cfde54e4e2e114a3996cc09
#
_cell.length_a   1.000
_cell.length_b   1.000
_cell.length_c   1.000
_cell.angle_alpha   90.00
_cell.angle_beta   90.00
_cell.angle_gamma   90.00
#
_symmetry.space_group_name_H-M   'P 1'
#
loop_
_entity.id
_entity.type
_entity.pdbx_description
1 polymer ?
#
loop_
_entity_poly.entity_id
_entity_poly.type
_entity_poly.pdbx_seq_one_letter_code
_entity_poly.pdbx_strand_id
1 'polypeptide(L)'
;MMKASELVRRHIDVAKNYKTVYMWGCFGSPVSETIIDEKSAQYPDWYTGGRVTYLRSLIGKIVYGFDCVNLTKGILWGWNGNKNAYYGGARYASNSVPDVSADGMIAKCKDVSTTGWDKLIPGEGLWMPGHWGMYIGDGLAVECTPIWDNGVQITAVQNIGTKAGYHARNWQKHGKLPWVEYDTVKVDAEVEEAKKIVRQKAGLTDGTIDYLAAYKYGGDLLKKLAKAMK
;
A
#
# COMPACT_ATOMS: atom_id res chain seq x y z
N MET A 1 -10.71 7.58 -11.41
CA MET A 1 -9.48 6.96 -10.86
C MET A 1 -9.47 7.13 -9.35
N MET A 2 -8.88 6.19 -8.61
CA MET A 2 -8.70 6.31 -7.15
C MET A 2 -7.53 7.27 -6.86
N LYS A 3 -7.64 8.12 -5.83
CA LYS A 3 -6.51 8.95 -5.40
C LYS A 3 -5.44 8.11 -4.71
N ALA A 4 -4.16 8.48 -4.87
CA ALA A 4 -3.05 7.81 -4.20
C ALA A 4 -3.21 7.79 -2.68
N SER A 5 -3.63 8.90 -2.09
CA SER A 5 -3.93 9.01 -0.65
C SER A 5 -5.01 8.04 -0.17
N GLU A 6 -6.06 7.83 -0.97
CA GLU A 6 -7.11 6.85 -0.67
C GLU A 6 -6.59 5.42 -0.79
N LEU A 7 -5.79 5.11 -1.81
CA LEU A 7 -5.18 3.80 -1.99
C LEU A 7 -4.26 3.44 -0.81
N VAL A 8 -3.42 4.39 -0.39
CA VAL A 8 -2.55 4.24 0.79
C VAL A 8 -3.36 4.00 2.05
N ARG A 9 -4.37 4.83 2.29
CA ARG A 9 -5.26 4.69 3.45
C ARG A 9 -5.90 3.30 3.51
N ARG A 10 -6.37 2.78 2.38
CA ARG A 10 -6.97 1.43 2.30
C ARG A 10 -5.96 0.32 2.56
N HIS A 11 -4.73 0.42 2.04
CA HIS A 11 -3.68 -0.55 2.36
C HIS A 11 -3.36 -0.59 3.86
N ILE A 12 -3.23 0.58 4.48
CA ILE A 12 -3.00 0.70 5.93
C ILE A 12 -4.18 0.13 6.72
N ASP A 13 -5.41 0.41 6.27
CA ASP A 13 -6.63 -0.11 6.91
C ASP A 13 -6.65 -1.64 6.89
N VAL A 14 -6.33 -2.26 5.74
CA VAL A 14 -6.24 -3.73 5.65
C VAL A 14 -5.18 -4.27 6.61
N ALA A 15 -3.99 -3.67 6.65
CA ALA A 15 -2.90 -4.14 7.50
C ALA A 15 -3.19 -4.01 9.00
N LYS A 16 -3.98 -3.01 9.41
CA LYS A 16 -4.22 -2.72 10.83
C LYS A 16 -5.53 -3.28 11.38
N ASN A 17 -6.57 -3.35 10.55
CA ASN A 17 -7.93 -3.57 11.02
C ASN A 17 -8.54 -4.89 10.56
N TYR A 18 -7.87 -5.63 9.67
CA TYR A 18 -8.38 -6.91 9.18
C TYR A 18 -7.42 -8.05 9.50
N LYS A 19 -7.98 -9.21 9.84
CA LYS A 19 -7.20 -10.46 9.88
C LYS A 19 -7.06 -10.97 8.46
N THR A 20 -5.83 -11.19 8.05
CA THR A 20 -5.50 -11.63 6.69
C THR A 20 -4.59 -12.84 6.69
N VAL A 21 -4.53 -13.53 5.57
CA VAL A 21 -3.62 -14.64 5.34
C VAL A 21 -3.15 -14.60 3.89
N TYR A 22 -1.90 -14.98 3.65
CA TYR A 22 -1.39 -15.11 2.29
C TYR A 22 -2.02 -16.31 1.59
N MET A 23 -2.73 -16.05 0.49
CA MET A 23 -3.36 -17.05 -0.36
C MET A 23 -3.12 -16.71 -1.82
N TRP A 24 -2.35 -17.54 -2.51
CA TRP A 24 -2.02 -17.33 -3.91
C TRP A 24 -3.27 -17.27 -4.80
N GLY A 25 -3.37 -16.23 -5.64
CA GLY A 25 -4.51 -15.99 -6.53
C GLY A 25 -5.75 -15.42 -5.85
N CYS A 26 -5.70 -15.09 -4.54
CA CYS A 26 -6.80 -14.45 -3.83
C CYS A 26 -6.61 -12.93 -3.75
N PHE A 27 -7.71 -12.20 -3.90
CA PHE A 27 -7.77 -10.73 -3.87
C PHE A 27 -8.77 -10.18 -2.86
N GLY A 28 -8.85 -10.86 -1.69
CA GLY A 28 -9.65 -10.42 -0.56
C GLY A 28 -10.87 -11.28 -0.28
N SER A 29 -10.88 -12.54 -0.72
CA SER A 29 -11.94 -13.49 -0.38
C SER A 29 -11.90 -13.84 1.10
N PRO A 30 -13.06 -13.88 1.79
CA PRO A 30 -13.14 -14.55 3.08
C PRO A 30 -12.72 -16.02 2.97
N VAL A 31 -11.89 -16.48 3.90
CA VAL A 31 -11.43 -17.87 3.90
C VAL A 31 -12.61 -18.81 4.12
N SER A 32 -12.85 -19.71 3.15
CA SER A 32 -13.92 -20.70 3.17
C SER A 32 -13.46 -21.97 2.45
N GLU A 33 -14.15 -23.09 2.68
CA GLU A 33 -13.86 -24.35 1.99
C GLU A 33 -13.87 -24.15 0.46
N THR A 34 -14.92 -23.50 -0.05
CA THR A 34 -15.08 -23.23 -1.49
C THR A 34 -13.88 -22.51 -2.09
N ILE A 35 -13.39 -21.43 -1.46
CA ILE A 35 -12.24 -20.69 -2.01
C ILE A 35 -10.94 -21.49 -1.90
N ILE A 36 -10.77 -22.28 -0.84
CA ILE A 36 -9.60 -23.15 -0.68
C ILE A 36 -9.59 -24.22 -1.77
N ASP A 37 -10.70 -24.91 -2.00
CA ASP A 37 -10.78 -25.97 -3.01
C ASP A 37 -10.60 -25.44 -4.42
N GLU A 38 -11.24 -24.30 -4.75
CA GLU A 38 -11.10 -23.64 -6.05
C GLU A 38 -9.65 -23.21 -6.32
N LYS A 39 -9.01 -22.59 -5.34
CA LYS A 39 -7.62 -22.16 -5.49
C LYS A 39 -6.64 -23.32 -5.46
N SER A 40 -6.92 -24.38 -4.73
CA SER A 40 -6.14 -25.61 -4.74
C SER A 40 -6.18 -26.29 -6.12
N ALA A 41 -7.33 -26.30 -6.76
CA ALA A 41 -7.46 -26.83 -8.13
C ALA A 41 -6.74 -25.94 -9.15
N GLN A 42 -6.76 -24.60 -8.97
CA GLN A 42 -6.14 -23.64 -9.87
C GLN A 42 -4.61 -23.59 -9.72
N TYR A 43 -4.08 -23.77 -8.49
CA TYR A 43 -2.66 -23.62 -8.14
C TYR A 43 -2.15 -24.78 -7.27
N PRO A 44 -2.19 -26.03 -7.76
CA PRO A 44 -1.92 -27.22 -6.93
C PRO A 44 -0.50 -27.20 -6.32
N ASP A 45 0.49 -26.66 -7.02
CA ASP A 45 1.87 -26.58 -6.54
C ASP A 45 2.02 -25.65 -5.31
N TRP A 46 1.16 -24.66 -5.20
CA TRP A 46 1.17 -23.75 -4.05
C TRP A 46 0.33 -24.28 -2.89
N TYR A 47 -0.86 -24.82 -3.16
CA TYR A 47 -1.79 -25.32 -2.15
C TYR A 47 -1.46 -26.76 -1.75
N THR A 48 -0.30 -26.95 -1.12
CA THR A 48 0.13 -28.26 -0.62
C THR A 48 -0.52 -28.63 0.70
N GLY A 49 -0.46 -29.93 1.10
CA GLY A 49 -1.23 -30.49 2.22
C GLY A 49 -1.14 -29.69 3.52
N GLY A 50 0.04 -29.36 4.00
CA GLY A 50 0.21 -28.59 5.25
C GLY A 50 -0.38 -27.18 5.17
N ARG A 51 -0.27 -26.54 3.99
CA ARG A 51 -0.83 -25.21 3.77
C ARG A 51 -2.34 -25.23 3.71
N VAL A 52 -2.92 -26.21 3.00
CA VAL A 52 -4.38 -26.41 2.95
C VAL A 52 -4.93 -26.69 4.34
N THR A 53 -4.29 -27.56 5.13
CA THR A 53 -4.69 -27.84 6.52
C THR A 53 -4.70 -26.57 7.37
N TYR A 54 -3.67 -25.74 7.25
CA TYR A 54 -3.61 -24.46 7.95
C TYR A 54 -4.76 -23.52 7.53
N LEU A 55 -5.00 -23.36 6.23
CA LEU A 55 -6.07 -22.50 5.73
C LEU A 55 -7.44 -22.98 6.20
N ARG A 56 -7.70 -24.30 6.18
CA ARG A 56 -8.93 -24.88 6.71
C ARG A 56 -9.14 -24.61 8.20
N SER A 57 -8.07 -24.52 8.98
CA SER A 57 -8.15 -24.14 10.41
C SER A 57 -8.61 -22.69 10.64
N LEU A 58 -8.62 -21.86 9.60
CA LEU A 58 -9.10 -20.47 9.63
C LEU A 58 -10.59 -20.35 9.28
N ILE A 59 -11.24 -21.38 8.76
CA ILE A 59 -12.66 -21.38 8.42
C ILE A 59 -13.49 -21.11 9.68
N GLY A 60 -14.53 -20.29 9.53
CA GLY A 60 -15.36 -19.82 10.65
C GLY A 60 -14.79 -18.60 11.38
N LYS A 61 -13.53 -18.23 11.11
CA LYS A 61 -12.95 -16.95 11.53
C LYS A 61 -13.10 -15.93 10.40
N ILE A 62 -13.26 -14.65 10.74
CA ILE A 62 -13.29 -13.58 9.71
C ILE A 62 -11.83 -13.27 9.34
N VAL A 63 -11.31 -14.00 8.34
CA VAL A 63 -9.96 -13.86 7.80
C VAL A 63 -10.06 -13.73 6.28
N TYR A 64 -9.29 -12.81 5.67
CA TYR A 64 -9.32 -12.56 4.23
C TYR A 64 -8.02 -13.03 3.58
N GLY A 65 -8.16 -13.76 2.46
CA GLY A 65 -7.04 -14.22 1.66
C GLY A 65 -6.60 -13.19 0.62
N PHE A 66 -5.31 -12.89 0.59
CA PHE A 66 -4.68 -12.08 -0.44
C PHE A 66 -3.35 -12.69 -0.88
N ASP A 67 -2.93 -12.47 -2.12
CA ASP A 67 -1.51 -12.53 -2.46
C ASP A 67 -0.90 -11.11 -2.58
N CYS A 68 0.38 -11.05 -2.92
CA CYS A 68 1.13 -9.80 -2.89
C CYS A 68 0.54 -8.72 -3.82
N VAL A 69 0.35 -9.01 -5.10
CA VAL A 69 -0.16 -8.04 -6.09
C VAL A 69 -1.68 -7.92 -6.02
N ASN A 70 -2.35 -9.00 -5.62
CA ASN A 70 -3.79 -9.04 -5.51
C ASN A 70 -4.34 -8.22 -4.34
N LEU A 71 -3.55 -7.90 -3.32
CA LEU A 71 -3.93 -6.89 -2.33
C LEU A 71 -4.22 -5.55 -3.01
N THR A 72 -3.29 -5.06 -3.80
CA THR A 72 -3.47 -3.78 -4.52
C THR A 72 -4.59 -3.87 -5.57
N LYS A 73 -4.65 -4.97 -6.35
CA LYS A 73 -5.72 -5.16 -7.33
C LYS A 73 -7.08 -5.25 -6.67
N GLY A 74 -7.23 -6.03 -5.60
CA GLY A 74 -8.47 -6.16 -4.85
C GLY A 74 -9.00 -4.81 -4.36
N ILE A 75 -8.14 -3.97 -3.79
CA ILE A 75 -8.51 -2.62 -3.36
C ILE A 75 -8.96 -1.76 -4.55
N LEU A 76 -8.21 -1.78 -5.66
CA LEU A 76 -8.56 -1.04 -6.88
C LEU A 76 -9.84 -1.57 -7.54
N TRP A 77 -10.15 -2.86 -7.39
CA TRP A 77 -11.39 -3.50 -7.84
C TRP A 77 -12.58 -3.29 -6.90
N GLY A 78 -12.39 -2.50 -5.81
CA GLY A 78 -13.46 -2.09 -4.91
C GLY A 78 -13.64 -2.97 -3.69
N TRP A 79 -12.65 -3.79 -3.31
CA TRP A 79 -12.67 -4.56 -2.07
C TRP A 79 -12.99 -3.65 -0.87
N ASN A 80 -13.89 -4.10 -0.01
CA ASN A 80 -14.37 -3.31 1.13
C ASN A 80 -14.56 -4.12 2.42
N GLY A 81 -14.02 -5.34 2.46
CA GLY A 81 -14.11 -6.22 3.63
C GLY A 81 -15.48 -6.86 3.85
N ASN A 82 -16.36 -6.90 2.85
CA ASN A 82 -17.66 -7.55 2.97
C ASN A 82 -17.50 -9.06 3.14
N LYS A 83 -17.66 -9.54 4.37
CA LYS A 83 -17.50 -10.95 4.74
C LYS A 83 -18.54 -11.89 4.09
N ASN A 84 -19.63 -11.34 3.58
CA ASN A 84 -20.71 -12.09 2.93
C ASN A 84 -20.56 -12.11 1.40
N ALA A 85 -19.59 -11.39 0.85
CA ALA A 85 -19.30 -11.39 -0.59
C ALA A 85 -18.09 -12.27 -0.88
N TYR A 86 -18.20 -13.11 -1.91
CA TYR A 86 -17.19 -14.09 -2.30
C TYR A 86 -15.78 -13.50 -2.45
N TYR A 87 -15.67 -12.31 -2.99
CA TYR A 87 -14.40 -11.57 -3.16
C TYR A 87 -14.28 -10.36 -2.21
N GLY A 88 -14.94 -10.40 -1.05
CA GLY A 88 -14.85 -9.30 -0.09
C GLY A 88 -15.39 -7.96 -0.61
N GLY A 89 -16.27 -7.99 -1.62
CA GLY A 89 -16.83 -6.82 -2.29
C GLY A 89 -16.09 -6.38 -3.56
N ALA A 90 -14.91 -6.94 -3.86
CA ALA A 90 -14.18 -6.63 -5.09
C ALA A 90 -14.93 -7.18 -6.33
N ARG A 91 -14.83 -6.43 -7.44
CA ARG A 91 -15.32 -6.84 -8.76
C ARG A 91 -14.11 -7.11 -9.65
N TYR A 92 -13.84 -8.38 -9.91
CA TYR A 92 -12.70 -8.84 -10.72
C TYR A 92 -12.52 -8.03 -12.01
N ALA A 93 -11.28 -7.60 -12.26
CA ALA A 93 -10.85 -6.83 -13.44
C ALA A 93 -11.65 -5.54 -13.72
N SER A 94 -12.31 -4.97 -12.68
CA SER A 94 -13.06 -3.70 -12.82
C SER A 94 -12.14 -2.47 -12.80
N ASN A 95 -12.73 -1.29 -13.02
CA ASN A 95 -12.07 0.01 -12.96
C ASN A 95 -10.86 0.14 -13.91
N SER A 96 -10.90 -0.58 -15.04
CA SER A 96 -9.81 -0.65 -16.04
C SER A 96 -8.49 -1.19 -15.48
N VAL A 97 -8.49 -1.82 -14.32
CA VAL A 97 -7.31 -2.44 -13.72
C VAL A 97 -7.24 -3.91 -14.17
N PRO A 98 -6.28 -4.30 -15.01
CA PRO A 98 -6.18 -5.66 -15.51
C PRO A 98 -5.70 -6.64 -14.44
N ASP A 99 -6.04 -7.91 -14.61
CA ASP A 99 -5.45 -8.98 -13.82
C ASP A 99 -4.08 -9.34 -14.38
N VAL A 100 -3.04 -8.94 -13.66
CA VAL A 100 -1.64 -9.16 -14.01
C VAL A 100 -0.84 -9.63 -12.80
N SER A 101 0.27 -10.34 -13.04
CA SER A 101 1.24 -10.71 -12.02
C SER A 101 1.96 -9.48 -11.44
N ALA A 102 2.77 -9.67 -10.40
CA ALA A 102 3.64 -8.62 -9.86
C ALA A 102 4.57 -8.04 -10.93
N ASP A 103 5.14 -8.89 -11.77
CA ASP A 103 6.02 -8.50 -12.88
C ASP A 103 5.24 -7.75 -13.97
N GLY A 104 4.02 -8.19 -14.27
CA GLY A 104 3.11 -7.50 -15.18
C GLY A 104 2.64 -6.16 -14.63
N MET A 105 2.51 -6.01 -13.31
CA MET A 105 2.10 -4.77 -12.67
C MET A 105 3.18 -3.68 -12.80
N ILE A 106 4.44 -4.00 -12.47
CA ILE A 106 5.52 -3.03 -12.61
C ILE A 106 5.75 -2.65 -14.08
N ALA A 107 5.57 -3.59 -15.01
CA ALA A 107 5.68 -3.30 -16.45
C ALA A 107 4.62 -2.32 -16.97
N LYS A 108 3.51 -2.16 -16.27
CA LYS A 108 2.46 -1.18 -16.60
C LYS A 108 2.60 0.16 -15.87
N CYS A 109 3.47 0.22 -14.86
CA CYS A 109 3.70 1.46 -14.11
C CYS A 109 4.33 2.54 -15.00
N LYS A 110 4.07 3.79 -14.65
CA LYS A 110 4.76 4.98 -15.18
C LYS A 110 5.92 5.35 -14.25
N ASP A 111 6.87 6.09 -14.78
CA ASP A 111 8.02 6.61 -14.04
C ASP A 111 8.77 5.51 -13.27
N VAL A 112 8.92 4.33 -13.89
CA VAL A 112 9.60 3.19 -13.26
C VAL A 112 11.07 3.51 -13.06
N SER A 113 11.57 3.31 -11.84
CA SER A 113 12.96 3.57 -11.49
C SER A 113 13.55 2.48 -10.58
N THR A 114 14.87 2.39 -10.58
CA THR A 114 15.69 1.58 -9.66
C THR A 114 16.45 2.44 -8.64
N THR A 115 16.29 3.76 -8.71
CA THR A 115 16.99 4.76 -7.90
C THR A 115 15.99 5.80 -7.39
N GLY A 116 16.44 6.78 -6.59
CA GLY A 116 15.56 7.83 -6.07
C GLY A 116 14.61 7.38 -4.97
N TRP A 117 15.01 6.39 -4.20
CA TRP A 117 14.23 5.82 -3.11
C TRP A 117 13.83 6.84 -2.03
N ASP A 118 14.64 7.87 -1.85
CA ASP A 118 14.40 9.02 -0.97
C ASP A 118 13.30 9.98 -1.47
N LYS A 119 12.90 9.83 -2.74
CA LYS A 119 11.89 10.66 -3.41
C LYS A 119 10.58 9.95 -3.70
N LEU A 120 10.41 8.75 -3.14
CA LEU A 120 9.18 7.98 -3.30
C LEU A 120 7.95 8.77 -2.86
N ILE A 121 6.90 8.67 -3.67
CA ILE A 121 5.60 9.27 -3.36
C ILE A 121 4.67 8.18 -2.82
N PRO A 122 3.96 8.41 -1.68
CA PRO A 122 2.97 7.45 -1.18
C PRO A 122 1.98 7.05 -2.26
N GLY A 123 1.74 5.73 -2.40
CA GLY A 123 0.93 5.15 -3.47
C GLY A 123 1.74 4.62 -4.66
N GLU A 124 3.05 4.82 -4.70
CA GLU A 124 3.90 4.11 -5.65
C GLU A 124 3.99 2.62 -5.32
N GLY A 125 3.92 1.79 -6.37
CA GLY A 125 4.16 0.37 -6.26
C GLY A 125 5.65 0.08 -6.07
N LEU A 126 5.94 -0.91 -5.24
CA LEU A 126 7.28 -1.43 -4.98
C LEU A 126 7.34 -2.85 -5.51
N TRP A 127 8.43 -3.18 -6.21
CA TRP A 127 8.58 -4.46 -6.88
C TRP A 127 9.95 -5.07 -6.66
N MET A 128 9.96 -6.38 -6.54
CA MET A 128 11.08 -7.28 -6.77
C MET A 128 10.58 -8.51 -7.53
N PRO A 129 11.42 -9.36 -8.14
CA PRO A 129 10.98 -10.49 -8.93
C PRO A 129 9.91 -11.33 -8.24
N GLY A 130 8.71 -11.41 -8.86
CA GLY A 130 7.58 -12.17 -8.35
C GLY A 130 6.90 -11.59 -7.10
N HIS A 131 7.24 -10.39 -6.65
CA HIS A 131 6.66 -9.80 -5.44
C HIS A 131 6.31 -8.33 -5.60
N TRP A 132 5.30 -7.89 -4.83
CA TRP A 132 4.72 -6.56 -4.90
C TRP A 132 4.39 -6.00 -3.52
N GLY A 133 4.62 -4.71 -3.34
CA GLY A 133 4.18 -3.92 -2.18
C GLY A 133 3.74 -2.52 -2.59
N MET A 134 3.23 -1.76 -1.65
CA MET A 134 2.77 -0.39 -1.81
C MET A 134 3.50 0.52 -0.84
N TYR A 135 4.17 1.54 -1.35
CA TYR A 135 4.78 2.57 -0.51
C TYR A 135 3.71 3.42 0.17
N ILE A 136 3.80 3.57 1.48
CA ILE A 136 2.80 4.29 2.28
C ILE A 136 3.33 5.58 2.94
N GLY A 137 4.57 5.95 2.66
CA GLY A 137 5.24 7.09 3.29
C GLY A 137 6.19 6.68 4.42
N ASP A 138 6.98 7.62 4.92
CA ASP A 138 7.88 7.45 6.06
C ASP A 138 8.84 6.26 5.99
N GLY A 139 9.24 5.85 4.78
CA GLY A 139 10.10 4.70 4.58
C GLY A 139 9.40 3.36 4.85
N LEU A 140 8.06 3.32 4.84
CA LEU A 140 7.26 2.14 5.10
C LEU A 140 6.49 1.70 3.84
N ALA A 141 6.21 0.40 3.78
CA ALA A 141 5.38 -0.22 2.76
C ALA A 141 4.32 -1.13 3.40
N VAL A 142 3.23 -1.38 2.70
CA VAL A 142 2.31 -2.48 2.97
C VAL A 142 2.50 -3.54 1.90
N GLU A 143 2.65 -4.78 2.33
CA GLU A 143 2.75 -5.94 1.46
C GLU A 143 1.93 -7.10 2.01
N CYS A 144 1.55 -8.05 1.16
CA CYS A 144 1.03 -9.34 1.59
C CYS A 144 2.07 -10.42 1.28
N THR A 145 2.52 -11.15 2.29
CA THR A 145 3.59 -12.13 2.14
C THR A 145 3.39 -13.30 3.10
N PRO A 146 3.79 -14.53 2.72
CA PRO A 146 3.79 -15.67 3.63
C PRO A 146 4.94 -15.65 4.64
N ILE A 147 5.86 -14.70 4.51
CA ILE A 147 7.01 -14.52 5.40
C ILE A 147 6.57 -13.61 6.56
N TRP A 148 7.21 -13.82 7.73
CA TRP A 148 6.90 -13.11 8.99
C TRP A 148 5.46 -13.36 9.44
N ASP A 149 4.54 -12.40 9.33
CA ASP A 149 3.18 -12.53 9.88
C ASP A 149 2.19 -13.29 8.98
N ASN A 150 2.65 -13.86 7.85
CA ASN A 150 1.82 -14.63 6.91
C ASN A 150 0.49 -13.96 6.55
N GLY A 151 0.58 -12.77 5.96
CA GLY A 151 -0.59 -11.98 5.57
C GLY A 151 -0.20 -10.57 5.16
N VAL A 152 -1.15 -9.66 5.26
CA VAL A 152 -0.93 -8.24 4.99
C VAL A 152 -0.26 -7.59 6.20
N GLN A 153 0.87 -6.95 5.97
CA GLN A 153 1.70 -6.38 7.03
C GLN A 153 2.42 -5.12 6.56
N ILE A 154 2.88 -4.34 7.52
CA ILE A 154 3.70 -3.15 7.27
C ILE A 154 5.17 -3.52 7.42
N THR A 155 5.99 -3.16 6.45
CA THR A 155 7.43 -3.41 6.43
C THR A 155 8.21 -2.12 6.16
N ALA A 156 9.47 -2.06 6.57
CA ALA A 156 10.36 -0.97 6.19
C ALA A 156 10.88 -1.16 4.76
N VAL A 157 10.97 -0.07 4.02
CA VAL A 157 11.65 -0.01 2.72
C VAL A 157 13.13 0.13 2.99
N GLN A 158 13.87 -0.98 2.97
CA GLN A 158 15.31 -1.03 3.32
C GLN A 158 16.16 -0.11 2.44
N ASN A 159 15.73 0.13 1.20
CA ASN A 159 16.37 1.06 0.28
C ASN A 159 16.44 2.51 0.82
N ILE A 160 15.54 2.87 1.76
CA ILE A 160 15.51 4.16 2.46
C ILE A 160 16.21 4.03 3.82
N GLY A 161 16.00 2.89 4.48
CA GLY A 161 16.57 2.57 5.79
C GLY A 161 15.71 1.58 6.57
N THR A 162 16.20 1.16 7.73
CA THR A 162 15.47 0.32 8.67
C THR A 162 14.58 1.16 9.58
N LYS A 163 13.51 0.55 10.09
CA LYS A 163 12.62 1.16 11.09
C LYS A 163 12.44 0.20 12.25
N ALA A 164 12.64 0.68 13.47
CA ALA A 164 12.46 -0.12 14.68
C ALA A 164 11.02 -0.69 14.73
N GLY A 165 10.90 -1.98 15.05
CA GLY A 165 9.62 -2.68 15.13
C GLY A 165 9.05 -3.16 13.79
N TYR A 166 9.74 -2.98 12.66
CA TYR A 166 9.33 -3.45 11.36
C TYR A 166 10.38 -4.35 10.73
N HIS A 167 9.95 -5.46 10.11
CA HIS A 167 10.78 -6.19 9.18
C HIS A 167 11.13 -5.31 7.99
N ALA A 168 12.31 -5.49 7.41
CA ALA A 168 12.78 -4.67 6.30
C ALA A 168 12.88 -5.48 5.00
N ARG A 169 12.40 -4.90 3.91
CA ARG A 169 12.50 -5.49 2.57
C ARG A 169 13.28 -4.58 1.64
N ASN A 170 14.21 -5.18 0.90
CA ASN A 170 14.95 -4.52 -0.16
C ASN A 170 14.19 -4.71 -1.48
N TRP A 171 13.75 -3.61 -2.08
CA TRP A 171 13.01 -3.60 -3.33
C TRP A 171 13.96 -3.32 -4.51
N GLN A 172 13.59 -3.72 -5.73
CA GLN A 172 14.42 -3.53 -6.90
C GLN A 172 13.93 -2.41 -7.82
N LYS A 173 12.61 -2.19 -7.88
CA LYS A 173 11.99 -1.13 -8.67
C LYS A 173 10.83 -0.52 -7.91
N HIS A 174 10.51 0.71 -8.28
CA HIS A 174 9.28 1.38 -7.90
C HIS A 174 8.66 2.07 -9.11
N GLY A 175 7.37 2.42 -9.03
CA GLY A 175 6.70 3.12 -10.12
C GLY A 175 5.25 3.48 -9.79
N LYS A 176 4.70 4.39 -10.58
CA LYS A 176 3.34 4.92 -10.44
C LYS A 176 2.32 4.06 -11.18
N LEU A 177 1.28 3.63 -10.50
CA LEU A 177 0.18 2.90 -11.10
C LEU A 177 -0.63 3.80 -12.07
N PRO A 178 -0.89 3.40 -13.32
CA PRO A 178 -1.56 4.25 -14.30
C PRO A 178 -3.05 4.49 -14.00
N TRP A 179 -3.65 3.72 -13.09
CA TRP A 179 -5.05 3.81 -12.66
C TRP A 179 -5.24 4.63 -11.38
N VAL A 180 -4.16 5.22 -10.88
CA VAL A 180 -4.13 6.01 -9.65
C VAL A 180 -3.85 7.46 -10.00
N GLU A 181 -4.64 8.34 -9.42
CA GLU A 181 -4.40 9.77 -9.46
C GLU A 181 -3.44 10.12 -8.33
N TYR A 182 -2.20 10.35 -8.72
CA TYR A 182 -1.23 10.89 -7.79
C TYR A 182 -1.55 12.37 -7.63
N ASP A 183 -1.82 12.78 -6.42
CA ASP A 183 -1.82 14.19 -6.13
C ASP A 183 -0.46 14.69 -6.65
N THR A 184 -0.47 15.36 -7.82
CA THR A 184 0.61 16.28 -8.08
C THR A 184 0.60 17.13 -6.83
N VAL A 185 1.66 17.06 -6.02
CA VAL A 185 1.95 18.16 -5.14
C VAL A 185 2.02 19.34 -6.12
N LYS A 186 0.88 20.03 -6.35
CA LYS A 186 0.94 21.44 -6.58
C LYS A 186 1.64 21.85 -5.31
N VAL A 187 2.95 22.04 -5.43
CA VAL A 187 3.69 22.81 -4.43
C VAL A 187 2.82 24.04 -4.34
N ASP A 188 1.97 24.08 -3.31
CA ASP A 188 1.13 25.24 -3.10
C ASP A 188 2.15 26.35 -2.87
N ALA A 189 2.38 27.15 -3.92
CA ALA A 189 3.42 28.18 -3.90
C ALA A 189 3.24 29.08 -2.68
N GLU A 190 1.98 29.21 -2.22
CA GLU A 190 1.66 29.94 -1.00
C GLU A 190 2.11 29.17 0.26
N VAL A 191 2.02 27.83 0.27
CA VAL A 191 2.52 27.01 1.40
C VAL A 191 4.04 27.02 1.42
N GLU A 192 4.71 26.89 0.28
CA GLU A 192 6.17 26.95 0.22
C GLU A 192 6.70 28.33 0.60
N GLU A 193 6.05 29.40 0.19
CA GLU A 193 6.37 30.74 0.63
C GLU A 193 6.09 30.91 2.14
N ALA A 194 4.98 30.38 2.63
CA ALA A 194 4.65 30.36 4.06
C ALA A 194 5.69 29.58 4.89
N LYS A 195 6.15 28.43 4.42
CA LYS A 195 7.23 27.64 5.05
C LYS A 195 8.51 28.49 5.21
N LYS A 196 8.91 29.21 4.14
CA LYS A 196 10.08 30.08 4.19
C LYS A 196 9.96 31.19 5.23
N ILE A 197 8.80 31.90 5.23
CA ILE A 197 8.53 32.97 6.16
C ILE A 197 8.56 32.48 7.61
N VAL A 198 7.82 31.38 7.90
CA VAL A 198 7.72 30.83 9.26
C VAL A 198 9.09 30.33 9.72
N ARG A 199 9.83 29.62 8.85
CA ARG A 199 11.20 29.20 9.17
C ARG A 199 12.10 30.39 9.55
N GLN A 200 12.11 31.42 8.73
CA GLN A 200 12.96 32.56 8.92
C GLN A 200 12.59 33.40 10.16
N LYS A 201 11.31 33.64 10.36
CA LYS A 201 10.81 34.51 11.45
C LYS A 201 10.76 33.81 12.81
N ALA A 202 10.45 32.51 12.83
CA ALA A 202 10.37 31.71 14.06
C ALA A 202 11.69 30.99 14.41
N GLY A 203 12.71 31.03 13.53
CA GLY A 203 13.97 30.32 13.75
C GLY A 203 13.86 28.79 13.77
N LEU A 204 12.84 28.23 13.08
CA LEU A 204 12.58 26.79 13.05
C LEU A 204 13.47 26.09 12.02
N THR A 205 13.82 24.81 12.32
CA THR A 205 14.55 23.96 11.39
C THR A 205 13.66 23.46 10.25
N ASP A 206 14.25 23.03 9.13
CA ASP A 206 13.52 22.44 8.01
C ASP A 206 12.69 21.24 8.46
N GLY A 207 13.26 20.36 9.29
CA GLY A 207 12.54 19.20 9.84
C GLY A 207 11.31 19.58 10.67
N THR A 208 11.37 20.68 11.44
CA THR A 208 10.21 21.18 12.19
C THR A 208 9.14 21.73 11.26
N ILE A 209 9.53 22.45 10.21
CA ILE A 209 8.60 22.98 9.21
C ILE A 209 7.93 21.87 8.43
N ASP A 210 8.67 20.84 8.02
CA ASP A 210 8.13 19.69 7.30
C ASP A 210 7.20 18.86 8.20
N TYR A 211 7.54 18.71 9.48
CA TYR A 211 6.66 18.10 10.47
C TYR A 211 5.34 18.87 10.61
N LEU A 212 5.36 20.19 10.71
CA LEU A 212 4.15 21.01 10.76
C LEU A 212 3.33 20.89 9.47
N ALA A 213 4.00 20.88 8.31
CA ALA A 213 3.34 20.74 7.01
C ALA A 213 2.65 19.38 6.82
N ALA A 214 3.15 18.32 7.45
CA ALA A 214 2.63 16.96 7.34
C ALA A 214 1.26 16.76 8.03
N TYR A 215 0.83 17.67 8.89
CA TYR A 215 -0.51 17.59 9.49
C TYR A 215 -1.61 17.86 8.46
N LYS A 216 -2.78 17.26 8.67
CA LYS A 216 -3.97 17.40 7.79
C LYS A 216 -4.29 18.87 7.40
N TYR A 217 -4.03 19.80 8.30
CA TYR A 217 -4.26 21.24 8.10
C TYR A 217 -2.95 22.06 8.18
N GLY A 218 -1.80 21.38 8.02
CA GLY A 218 -0.48 21.98 8.20
C GLY A 218 -0.22 23.11 7.22
N GLY A 219 -0.59 22.95 5.96
CA GLY A 219 -0.47 24.02 4.95
C GLY A 219 -1.26 25.29 5.33
N ASP A 220 -2.50 25.12 5.76
CA ASP A 220 -3.35 26.27 6.20
C ASP A 220 -2.81 26.92 7.46
N LEU A 221 -2.30 26.11 8.40
CA LEU A 221 -1.65 26.63 9.62
C LEU A 221 -0.42 27.47 9.26
N LEU A 222 0.45 26.95 8.40
CA LEU A 222 1.66 27.67 7.96
C LEU A 222 1.32 28.99 7.24
N LYS A 223 0.30 29.01 6.37
CA LYS A 223 -0.17 30.25 5.73
C LYS A 223 -0.66 31.29 6.75
N LYS A 224 -1.43 30.85 7.77
CA LYS A 224 -1.89 31.74 8.84
C LYS A 224 -0.75 32.27 9.69
N LEU A 225 0.21 31.40 10.07
CA LEU A 225 1.40 31.82 10.80
C LEU A 225 2.25 32.80 9.98
N ALA A 226 2.53 32.51 8.71
CA ALA A 226 3.25 33.40 7.84
C ALA A 226 2.59 34.78 7.69
N LYS A 227 1.25 34.81 7.63
CA LYS A 227 0.48 36.07 7.59
C LYS A 227 0.62 36.88 8.88
N ALA A 228 0.62 36.22 10.03
CA ALA A 228 0.76 36.86 11.33
C ALA A 228 2.19 37.35 11.62
N MET A 229 3.19 36.82 10.89
CA MET A 229 4.62 37.14 11.05
C MET A 229 5.13 38.15 10.02
N LYS A 230 4.31 38.59 9.08
CA LYS A 230 4.63 39.68 8.14
C LYS A 230 4.50 41.03 8.82
#